data_028521baa5801f7e1b8fa52c9e82f711
#
_entry.id   028521baa5801f7e1b8fa52c9e82f711
#
_cell.length_a   1.000
_cell.length_b   1.000
_cell.length_c   1.000
_cell.angle_alpha   90.00
_cell.angle_beta   90.00
_cell.angle_gamma   90.00
#
_symmetry.space_group_name_H-M   'P 1'
#
loop_
_entity.id
_entity.type
_entity.pdbx_description
1 polymer ?
#
loop_
_entity_poly.entity_id
_entity_poly.type
_entity_poly.pdbx_seq_one_letter_code
_entity_poly.pdbx_strand_id
1 'polypeptide(L)'
;RNMLAYHLGWEGEGAGPEARGKRVRPIIVLLTCAAAGGEWQHALPAAAAVELVHNFSLIHDDIQDNSPLRRGRPTVWKQWGVAQAINAGDAMFALAHLSLLRLEETXLPGIAIQASRILQLACLHLTEGQFLDLAYEAHGDLSLEAYWQMVGGKTAALLAACTELGALVARASDSHREAFRQFGFSLGMAFQAQDDLLGIWGNAALTGKSAESDLLSGKKSLPVLYGLTQNGAFAKRWTQGPVNPGEIQSLATQLEAEGGLAYTQAAASRMTDQAIQALAEAQPLGEEGQALIALADQLLGRQG
;
A
#
# COMPACT_ATOMS: atom_id res chain seq x y z
N ARG A 1 -3.39 3.47 25.00
CA ARG A 1 -4.74 3.33 24.42
C ARG A 1 -5.13 4.57 23.62
N ASN A 2 -5.11 5.74 24.24
CA ASN A 2 -5.61 6.98 23.60
C ASN A 2 -4.89 7.29 22.29
N MET A 3 -3.55 7.15 22.22
CA MET A 3 -2.78 7.38 21.01
C MET A 3 -3.23 6.46 19.86
N LEU A 4 -3.50 5.18 20.15
CA LEU A 4 -3.95 4.21 19.14
C LEU A 4 -5.35 4.56 18.64
N ALA A 5 -6.29 4.85 19.57
CA ALA A 5 -7.66 5.23 19.21
C ALA A 5 -7.67 6.54 18.37
N TYR A 6 -6.80 7.47 18.74
CA TYR A 6 -6.60 8.72 18.00
C TYR A 6 -6.12 8.43 16.57
N HIS A 7 -5.04 7.65 16.43
CA HIS A 7 -4.48 7.33 15.09
C HIS A 7 -5.51 6.64 14.21
N LEU A 8 -6.31 5.73 14.80
CA LEU A 8 -7.36 4.99 14.07
C LEU A 8 -8.59 5.85 13.74
N GLY A 9 -8.60 7.13 14.13
CA GLY A 9 -9.70 8.04 13.84
C GLY A 9 -10.94 7.80 14.69
N TRP A 10 -10.80 7.09 15.81
CA TRP A 10 -11.93 6.78 16.68
C TRP A 10 -12.20 7.87 17.73
N GLU A 11 -11.14 8.55 18.16
CA GLU A 11 -11.21 9.54 19.26
C GLU A 11 -10.39 10.78 18.92
N GLY A 12 -10.64 11.88 19.63
CA GLY A 12 -9.89 13.13 19.53
C GLY A 12 -10.45 14.08 18.48
N GLU A 13 -9.86 15.27 18.42
CA GLU A 13 -10.28 16.30 17.46
C GLU A 13 -10.14 15.79 16.03
N GLY A 14 -11.15 16.01 15.20
CA GLY A 14 -11.17 15.55 13.81
C GLY A 14 -11.44 14.06 13.66
N ALA A 15 -11.86 13.35 14.71
CA ALA A 15 -12.24 11.93 14.60
C ALA A 15 -13.48 11.76 13.70
N GLY A 16 -13.58 10.65 12.99
CA GLY A 16 -14.71 10.39 12.12
C GLY A 16 -14.33 9.57 10.89
N PRO A 17 -15.26 9.39 9.95
CA PRO A 17 -15.01 8.56 8.76
C PRO A 17 -13.79 8.97 7.95
N GLU A 18 -13.56 10.27 7.77
CA GLU A 18 -12.41 10.80 7.02
C GLU A 18 -11.09 10.38 7.68
N ALA A 19 -11.03 10.39 9.02
CA ALA A 19 -9.84 10.05 9.78
C ALA A 19 -9.57 8.54 9.82
N ARG A 20 -10.59 7.71 9.56
CA ARG A 20 -10.47 6.24 9.71
C ARG A 20 -9.78 5.56 8.53
N GLY A 21 -9.68 6.26 7.40
CA GLY A 21 -9.15 5.66 6.17
C GLY A 21 -10.15 4.70 5.52
N LYS A 22 -9.81 4.20 4.35
CA LYS A 22 -10.72 3.39 3.52
C LYS A 22 -10.80 1.92 3.94
N ARG A 23 -9.91 1.46 4.80
CA ARG A 23 -9.84 0.07 5.31
C ARG A 23 -9.90 -0.99 4.20
N VAL A 24 -9.25 -0.72 3.11
CA VAL A 24 -9.23 -1.62 1.94
C VAL A 24 -8.62 -2.99 2.31
N ARG A 25 -7.51 -3.00 3.06
CA ARG A 25 -6.79 -4.23 3.40
C ARG A 25 -7.64 -5.24 4.18
N PRO A 26 -8.29 -4.85 5.29
CA PRO A 26 -9.17 -5.82 5.97
C PRO A 26 -10.35 -6.26 5.10
N ILE A 27 -10.90 -5.39 4.26
CA ILE A 27 -11.98 -5.77 3.32
C ILE A 27 -11.46 -6.85 2.34
N ILE A 28 -10.23 -6.69 1.83
CA ILE A 28 -9.63 -7.69 0.93
C ILE A 28 -9.51 -9.05 1.65
N VAL A 29 -9.07 -9.09 2.92
CA VAL A 29 -8.98 -10.35 3.68
C VAL A 29 -10.35 -11.03 3.73
N LEU A 30 -11.40 -10.29 4.10
CA LEU A 30 -12.75 -10.85 4.28
C LEU A 30 -13.35 -11.30 2.94
N LEU A 31 -13.23 -10.47 1.90
CA LEU A 31 -13.74 -10.82 0.56
C LEU A 31 -13.00 -12.02 -0.01
N THR A 32 -11.68 -12.10 0.17
CA THR A 32 -10.90 -13.26 -0.30
C THR A 32 -11.32 -14.53 0.41
N CYS A 33 -11.54 -14.46 1.74
CA CYS A 33 -12.02 -15.63 2.49
C CYS A 33 -13.35 -16.13 1.93
N ALA A 34 -14.31 -15.22 1.75
CA ALA A 34 -15.63 -15.58 1.21
C ALA A 34 -15.53 -16.07 -0.24
N ALA A 35 -14.76 -15.35 -1.08
CA ALA A 35 -14.56 -15.72 -2.49
C ALA A 35 -13.84 -17.07 -2.65
N ALA A 36 -13.07 -17.49 -1.65
CA ALA A 36 -12.43 -18.81 -1.62
C ALA A 36 -13.32 -19.89 -0.99
N GLY A 37 -14.60 -19.57 -0.69
CA GLY A 37 -15.58 -20.52 -0.16
C GLY A 37 -15.61 -20.64 1.36
N GLY A 38 -14.93 -19.77 2.09
CA GLY A 38 -14.92 -19.77 3.55
C GLY A 38 -15.96 -18.85 4.17
N GLU A 39 -16.14 -18.99 5.49
CA GLU A 39 -16.98 -18.09 6.27
C GLU A 39 -16.15 -16.87 6.65
N TRP A 40 -16.47 -15.71 6.04
CA TRP A 40 -15.67 -14.48 6.24
C TRP A 40 -15.54 -14.09 7.71
N GLN A 41 -16.52 -14.45 8.56
CA GLN A 41 -16.48 -14.17 10.00
C GLN A 41 -15.24 -14.78 10.66
N HIS A 42 -14.81 -15.96 10.19
CA HIS A 42 -13.60 -16.63 10.69
C HIS A 42 -12.34 -15.83 10.36
N ALA A 43 -12.36 -14.99 9.32
CA ALA A 43 -11.22 -14.18 8.93
C ALA A 43 -11.12 -12.83 9.68
N LEU A 44 -12.09 -12.50 10.54
CA LEU A 44 -12.07 -11.22 11.28
C LEU A 44 -10.77 -11.00 12.08
N PRO A 45 -10.21 -12.02 12.77
CA PRO A 45 -8.94 -11.81 13.47
C PRO A 45 -7.79 -11.45 12.53
N ALA A 46 -7.72 -12.09 11.35
CA ALA A 46 -6.70 -11.80 10.34
C ALA A 46 -6.91 -10.40 9.73
N ALA A 47 -8.17 -10.05 9.44
CA ALA A 47 -8.52 -8.72 8.93
C ALA A 47 -8.11 -7.61 9.91
N ALA A 48 -8.38 -7.81 11.19
CA ALA A 48 -7.97 -6.87 12.23
C ALA A 48 -6.43 -6.79 12.33
N ALA A 49 -5.75 -7.93 12.23
CA ALA A 49 -4.29 -7.99 12.32
C ALA A 49 -3.62 -7.19 11.19
N VAL A 50 -4.07 -7.38 9.92
CA VAL A 50 -3.47 -6.63 8.80
C VAL A 50 -3.76 -5.13 8.90
N GLU A 51 -4.94 -4.73 9.40
CA GLU A 51 -5.23 -3.31 9.59
C GLU A 51 -4.32 -2.71 10.68
N LEU A 52 -4.08 -3.46 11.75
CA LEU A 52 -3.17 -3.02 12.82
C LEU A 52 -1.72 -2.93 12.30
N VAL A 53 -1.25 -3.92 11.52
CA VAL A 53 0.08 -3.87 10.89
C VAL A 53 0.19 -2.65 9.98
N HIS A 54 -0.81 -2.41 9.14
CA HIS A 54 -0.79 -1.23 8.27
C HIS A 54 -0.69 0.06 9.09
N ASN A 55 -1.50 0.17 10.14
CA ASN A 55 -1.52 1.41 10.93
C ASN A 55 -0.25 1.57 11.79
N PHE A 56 0.38 0.47 12.28
CA PHE A 56 1.67 0.62 12.96
C PHE A 56 2.72 1.18 11.99
N SER A 57 2.76 0.67 10.76
CA SER A 57 3.73 1.18 9.78
C SER A 57 3.49 2.66 9.48
N LEU A 58 2.23 3.10 9.40
CA LEU A 58 1.92 4.52 9.18
C LEU A 58 2.40 5.41 10.32
N ILE A 59 2.31 4.94 11.59
CA ILE A 59 2.81 5.71 12.73
C ILE A 59 4.33 5.87 12.63
N HIS A 60 5.05 4.80 12.27
CA HIS A 60 6.51 4.84 12.14
C HIS A 60 6.94 5.62 10.89
N ASP A 61 6.24 5.46 9.76
CA ASP A 61 6.49 6.25 8.53
C ASP A 61 6.38 7.75 8.83
N ASP A 62 5.34 8.15 9.58
CA ASP A 62 5.14 9.57 9.93
C ASP A 62 6.37 10.15 10.65
N ILE A 63 7.02 9.36 11.51
CA ILE A 63 8.25 9.77 12.21
C ILE A 63 9.40 9.87 11.22
N GLN A 64 9.59 8.82 10.42
CA GLN A 64 10.72 8.68 9.48
C GLN A 64 10.68 9.78 8.41
N ASP A 65 9.48 10.11 7.93
CA ASP A 65 9.27 11.11 6.88
C ASP A 65 9.11 12.52 7.45
N ASN A 66 9.15 12.68 8.79
CA ASN A 66 8.87 13.94 9.47
C ASN A 66 7.51 14.55 9.06
N SER A 67 6.53 13.70 8.79
CA SER A 67 5.20 14.13 8.34
C SER A 67 4.38 14.68 9.51
N PRO A 68 4.05 15.99 9.53
CA PRO A 68 3.33 16.57 10.67
C PRO A 68 1.83 16.26 10.66
N LEU A 69 1.28 15.88 9.49
CA LEU A 69 -0.15 15.64 9.32
C LEU A 69 -0.39 14.31 8.60
N ARG A 70 -1.48 13.63 8.99
CA ARG A 70 -2.01 12.44 8.30
C ARG A 70 -3.54 12.52 8.29
N ARG A 71 -4.15 12.42 7.13
CA ARG A 71 -5.61 12.52 6.96
C ARG A 71 -6.16 13.82 7.59
N GLY A 72 -5.42 14.92 7.40
CA GLY A 72 -5.81 16.24 7.89
C GLY A 72 -5.60 16.47 9.39
N ARG A 73 -5.07 15.48 10.13
CA ARG A 73 -4.88 15.57 11.58
C ARG A 73 -3.40 15.52 11.95
N PRO A 74 -2.97 16.18 13.04
CA PRO A 74 -1.59 16.03 13.53
C PRO A 74 -1.26 14.56 13.73
N THR A 75 -0.04 14.17 13.34
CA THR A 75 0.42 12.79 13.51
C THR A 75 0.69 12.49 14.99
N VAL A 76 0.81 11.20 15.34
CA VAL A 76 1.04 10.79 16.74
C VAL A 76 2.34 11.42 17.28
N TRP A 77 3.42 11.41 16.46
CA TRP A 77 4.68 11.99 16.91
C TRP A 77 4.57 13.51 17.09
N LYS A 78 3.79 14.17 16.26
CA LYS A 78 3.59 15.64 16.36
C LYS A 78 2.85 16.00 17.65
N GLN A 79 1.91 15.15 18.08
CA GLN A 79 1.07 15.42 19.24
C GLN A 79 1.69 14.95 20.57
N TRP A 80 2.41 13.81 20.57
CA TRP A 80 2.91 13.22 21.81
C TRP A 80 4.43 13.03 21.84
N GLY A 81 5.13 13.43 20.78
CA GLY A 81 6.57 13.29 20.64
C GLY A 81 6.99 11.94 20.06
N VAL A 82 8.22 11.91 19.52
CA VAL A 82 8.78 10.76 18.79
C VAL A 82 8.79 9.50 19.67
N ALA A 83 9.27 9.62 20.93
CA ALA A 83 9.41 8.46 21.81
C ALA A 83 8.05 7.77 22.05
N GLN A 84 6.97 8.54 22.24
CA GLN A 84 5.64 7.98 22.44
C GLN A 84 5.03 7.43 21.15
N ALA A 85 5.36 8.02 20.01
CA ALA A 85 4.91 7.48 18.73
C ALA A 85 5.56 6.13 18.42
N ILE A 86 6.85 5.96 18.74
CA ILE A 86 7.52 4.65 18.63
C ILE A 86 6.78 3.63 19.51
N ASN A 87 6.54 3.95 20.79
CA ASN A 87 5.80 3.07 21.69
C ASN A 87 4.40 2.73 21.15
N ALA A 88 3.72 3.71 20.52
CA ALA A 88 2.38 3.48 19.98
C ALA A 88 2.42 2.52 18.78
N GLY A 89 3.40 2.67 17.89
CA GLY A 89 3.59 1.74 16.77
C GLY A 89 3.90 0.33 17.27
N ASP A 90 4.85 0.19 18.20
CA ASP A 90 5.23 -1.11 18.78
C ASP A 90 4.03 -1.79 19.43
N ALA A 91 3.23 -1.02 20.19
CA ALA A 91 2.02 -1.57 20.82
C ALA A 91 1.01 -2.04 19.77
N MET A 92 0.85 -1.29 18.67
CA MET A 92 -0.06 -1.67 17.59
C MET A 92 0.42 -2.92 16.86
N PHE A 93 1.74 -3.05 16.64
CA PHE A 93 2.37 -4.24 16.07
C PHE A 93 2.11 -5.47 16.96
N ALA A 94 2.31 -5.34 18.28
CA ALA A 94 2.04 -6.43 19.22
C ALA A 94 0.55 -6.82 19.23
N LEU A 95 -0.35 -5.83 19.19
CA LEU A 95 -1.81 -6.09 19.14
C LEU A 95 -2.20 -6.81 17.85
N ALA A 96 -1.53 -6.53 16.72
CA ALA A 96 -1.78 -7.23 15.46
C ALA A 96 -1.52 -8.74 15.62
N HIS A 97 -0.41 -9.11 16.24
CA HIS A 97 -0.06 -10.51 16.44
C HIS A 97 -1.01 -11.18 17.43
N LEU A 98 -1.39 -10.48 18.50
CA LEU A 98 -2.39 -11.00 19.44
C LEU A 98 -3.76 -11.20 18.77
N SER A 99 -4.15 -10.29 17.88
CA SER A 99 -5.39 -10.46 17.10
C SER A 99 -5.33 -11.73 16.25
N LEU A 100 -4.19 -11.96 15.58
CA LEU A 100 -4.04 -13.11 14.69
C LEU A 100 -4.13 -14.44 15.44
N LEU A 101 -3.59 -14.50 16.67
CA LEU A 101 -3.68 -15.70 17.50
C LEU A 101 -5.13 -16.11 17.78
N ARG A 102 -6.07 -15.16 17.73
CA ARG A 102 -7.49 -15.45 17.92
C ARG A 102 -8.10 -16.31 16.81
N LEU A 103 -7.37 -16.56 15.72
CA LEU A 103 -7.79 -17.56 14.73
C LEU A 103 -7.98 -18.96 15.37
N GLU A 104 -7.29 -19.27 16.47
CA GLU A 104 -7.50 -20.53 17.21
C GLU A 104 -8.91 -20.62 17.79
N GLU A 105 -9.59 -19.49 18.00
CA GLU A 105 -10.97 -19.44 18.53
C GLU A 105 -12.01 -19.82 17.46
N THR A 106 -11.60 -19.87 16.20
CA THR A 106 -12.50 -20.12 15.07
C THR A 106 -12.67 -21.59 14.68
N UNK A 107 -11.87 -22.36 15.47
CA UNK A 107 -12.07 -23.51 15.14
C UNK A 107 -11.41 -24.08 14.13
N LEU A 108 -10.54 -23.44 13.74
CA LEU A 108 -9.66 -23.85 12.63
C LEU A 108 -8.27 -24.21 13.22
N PRO A 109 -8.11 -25.38 13.81
CA PRO A 109 -6.88 -25.70 14.56
C PRO A 109 -5.61 -25.63 13.70
N GLY A 110 -4.56 -25.02 14.24
CA GLY A 110 -3.26 -24.90 13.59
C GLY A 110 -3.17 -23.80 12.55
N ILE A 111 -4.25 -23.13 12.21
CA ILE A 111 -4.24 -22.08 11.18
C ILE A 111 -3.51 -20.82 11.66
N ALA A 112 -3.57 -20.53 12.97
CA ALA A 112 -2.91 -19.33 13.53
C ALA A 112 -1.39 -19.35 13.33
N ILE A 113 -0.75 -20.53 13.38
CA ILE A 113 0.70 -20.65 13.14
C ILE A 113 1.04 -20.28 11.70
N GLN A 114 0.28 -20.83 10.73
CA GLN A 114 0.50 -20.53 9.32
C GLN A 114 0.21 -19.04 9.04
N ALA A 115 -0.89 -18.51 9.60
CA ALA A 115 -1.25 -17.10 9.46
C ALA A 115 -0.17 -16.19 10.05
N SER A 116 0.37 -16.55 11.22
CA SER A 116 1.46 -15.79 11.84
C SER A 116 2.69 -15.76 10.95
N ARG A 117 3.04 -16.89 10.33
CA ARG A 117 4.18 -16.94 9.40
C ARG A 117 3.96 -16.01 8.21
N ILE A 118 2.77 -16.04 7.61
CA ILE A 118 2.44 -15.18 6.45
C ILE A 118 2.57 -13.70 6.85
N LEU A 119 1.96 -13.31 7.97
CA LEU A 119 1.96 -11.91 8.39
C LEU A 119 3.37 -11.43 8.76
N GLN A 120 4.15 -12.26 9.45
CA GLN A 120 5.51 -11.88 9.85
C GLN A 120 6.44 -11.75 8.65
N LEU A 121 6.32 -12.63 7.65
CA LEU A 121 7.07 -12.48 6.40
C LEU A 121 6.69 -11.19 5.68
N ALA A 122 5.40 -10.86 5.65
CA ALA A 122 4.95 -9.59 5.06
C ALA A 122 5.51 -8.40 5.82
N CYS A 123 5.56 -8.46 7.17
CA CYS A 123 6.16 -7.40 7.99
C CYS A 123 7.64 -7.24 7.71
N LEU A 124 8.37 -8.36 7.55
CA LEU A 124 9.80 -8.32 7.22
C LEU A 124 10.03 -7.65 5.86
N HIS A 125 9.27 -8.08 4.83
CA HIS A 125 9.36 -7.47 3.50
C HIS A 125 8.98 -5.99 3.53
N LEU A 126 7.95 -5.63 4.31
CA LEU A 126 7.53 -4.23 4.47
C LEU A 126 8.67 -3.39 5.07
N THR A 127 9.36 -3.94 6.08
CA THR A 127 10.50 -3.28 6.72
C THR A 127 11.68 -3.13 5.74
N GLU A 128 11.95 -4.19 4.93
CA GLU A 128 12.96 -4.13 3.88
C GLU A 128 12.61 -3.07 2.84
N GLY A 129 11.32 -3.03 2.41
CA GLY A 129 10.85 -2.03 1.45
C GLY A 129 10.98 -0.62 1.99
N GLN A 130 10.65 -0.39 3.27
CA GLN A 130 10.80 0.91 3.90
C GLN A 130 12.27 1.32 4.05
N PHE A 131 13.13 0.35 4.39
CA PHE A 131 14.59 0.59 4.44
C PHE A 131 15.09 1.06 3.07
N LEU A 132 14.66 0.38 1.99
CA LEU A 132 15.06 0.76 0.63
C LEU A 132 14.52 2.15 0.25
N ASP A 133 13.27 2.45 0.60
CA ASP A 133 12.66 3.75 0.31
C ASP A 133 13.48 4.90 0.92
N LEU A 134 13.79 4.78 2.22
CA LEU A 134 14.61 5.79 2.93
C LEU A 134 16.04 5.86 2.36
N ALA A 135 16.65 4.72 2.05
CA ALA A 135 18.01 4.69 1.47
C ALA A 135 18.01 5.38 0.10
N TYR A 136 16.98 5.13 -0.71
CA TYR A 136 16.89 5.67 -2.07
C TYR A 136 16.58 7.18 -2.08
N GLU A 137 15.93 7.70 -1.06
CA GLU A 137 15.79 9.16 -0.93
C GLU A 137 17.15 9.85 -0.81
N ALA A 138 18.07 9.21 -0.08
CA ALA A 138 19.41 9.75 0.18
C ALA A 138 20.37 9.59 -1.01
N HIS A 139 20.12 8.68 -1.93
CA HIS A 139 21.03 8.35 -3.04
C HIS A 139 20.45 8.79 -4.40
N GLY A 140 21.31 9.28 -5.28
CA GLY A 140 20.89 9.85 -6.56
C GLY A 140 20.70 8.85 -7.70
N ASP A 141 21.17 7.61 -7.56
CA ASP A 141 21.31 6.63 -8.64
C ASP A 141 20.35 5.43 -8.55
N LEU A 142 19.12 5.66 -8.13
CA LEU A 142 18.10 4.63 -8.05
C LEU A 142 17.73 4.11 -9.45
N SER A 143 17.83 2.79 -9.63
CA SER A 143 17.41 2.13 -10.88
C SER A 143 15.91 1.79 -10.86
N LEU A 144 15.36 1.56 -12.05
CA LEU A 144 13.97 1.09 -12.18
C LEU A 144 13.77 -0.27 -11.49
N GLU A 145 14.79 -1.15 -11.55
CA GLU A 145 14.74 -2.46 -10.87
C GLU A 145 14.68 -2.30 -9.36
N ALA A 146 15.52 -1.43 -8.81
CA ALA A 146 15.54 -1.14 -7.36
C ALA A 146 14.21 -0.53 -6.89
N TYR A 147 13.61 0.34 -7.72
CA TYR A 147 12.27 0.87 -7.44
C TYR A 147 11.24 -0.25 -7.30
N TRP A 148 11.21 -1.21 -8.24
CA TRP A 148 10.23 -2.31 -8.18
C TRP A 148 10.47 -3.22 -6.98
N GLN A 149 11.73 -3.43 -6.59
CA GLN A 149 12.07 -4.19 -5.38
C GLN A 149 11.49 -3.49 -4.13
N MET A 150 11.69 -2.18 -4.03
CA MET A 150 11.18 -1.36 -2.93
C MET A 150 9.64 -1.42 -2.87
N VAL A 151 8.96 -1.23 -4.01
CA VAL A 151 7.49 -1.29 -4.09
C VAL A 151 6.97 -2.68 -3.69
N GLY A 152 7.66 -3.73 -4.14
CA GLY A 152 7.32 -5.11 -3.79
C GLY A 152 7.28 -5.32 -2.29
N GLY A 153 8.29 -4.80 -1.58
CA GLY A 153 8.33 -4.88 -0.12
C GLY A 153 7.35 -3.92 0.56
N LYS A 154 7.48 -2.63 0.27
CA LYS A 154 6.74 -1.58 1.01
C LYS A 154 5.22 -1.66 0.81
N THR A 155 4.77 -1.99 -0.40
CA THR A 155 3.35 -1.91 -0.77
C THR A 155 2.74 -3.28 -1.06
N ALA A 156 3.38 -4.08 -1.94
CA ALA A 156 2.75 -5.30 -2.47
C ALA A 156 2.74 -6.44 -1.46
N ALA A 157 3.76 -6.57 -0.63
CA ALA A 157 3.87 -7.70 0.31
C ALA A 157 2.68 -7.79 1.27
N LEU A 158 2.22 -6.66 1.81
CA LEU A 158 1.09 -6.67 2.74
C LEU A 158 -0.24 -6.97 2.01
N LEU A 159 -0.41 -6.52 0.77
CA LEU A 159 -1.61 -6.87 -0.02
C LEU A 159 -1.61 -8.36 -0.40
N ALA A 160 -0.44 -8.91 -0.73
CA ALA A 160 -0.30 -10.36 -0.95
C ALA A 160 -0.69 -11.14 0.32
N ALA A 161 -0.22 -10.68 1.49
CA ALA A 161 -0.59 -11.32 2.76
C ALA A 161 -2.09 -11.22 3.04
N CYS A 162 -2.75 -10.11 2.66
CA CYS A 162 -4.20 -9.97 2.84
C CYS A 162 -4.96 -11.07 2.11
N THR A 163 -4.64 -11.28 0.83
CA THR A 163 -5.33 -12.27 0.01
C THR A 163 -4.94 -13.69 0.42
N GLU A 164 -3.66 -13.93 0.73
CA GLU A 164 -3.20 -15.24 1.20
C GLU A 164 -3.84 -15.64 2.53
N LEU A 165 -3.97 -14.69 3.47
CA LEU A 165 -4.62 -14.94 4.77
C LEU A 165 -6.10 -15.27 4.58
N GLY A 166 -6.81 -14.53 3.72
CA GLY A 166 -8.22 -14.83 3.42
C GLY A 166 -8.38 -16.26 2.87
N ALA A 167 -7.57 -16.62 1.88
CA ALA A 167 -7.59 -17.94 1.27
C ALA A 167 -7.16 -19.05 2.26
N LEU A 168 -6.20 -18.76 3.14
CA LEU A 168 -5.78 -19.70 4.19
C LEU A 168 -6.93 -20.00 5.15
N VAL A 169 -7.64 -18.97 5.61
CA VAL A 169 -8.78 -19.14 6.54
C VAL A 169 -9.91 -19.92 5.86
N ALA A 170 -10.11 -19.71 4.56
CA ALA A 170 -11.09 -20.48 3.77
C ALA A 170 -10.65 -21.94 3.53
N ARG A 171 -9.44 -22.32 3.93
CA ARG A 171 -8.85 -23.64 3.66
C ARG A 171 -8.74 -23.94 2.16
N ALA A 172 -8.49 -22.92 1.37
CA ALA A 172 -8.24 -23.09 -0.06
C ALA A 172 -7.02 -24.00 -0.29
N SER A 173 -6.99 -24.72 -1.40
CA SER A 173 -5.84 -25.54 -1.75
C SER A 173 -4.57 -24.69 -1.91
N ASP A 174 -3.40 -25.30 -1.80
CA ASP A 174 -2.14 -24.56 -1.93
C ASP A 174 -2.05 -23.82 -3.27
N SER A 175 -2.58 -24.40 -4.35
CA SER A 175 -2.57 -23.76 -5.67
C SER A 175 -3.48 -22.52 -5.70
N HIS A 176 -4.70 -22.63 -5.15
CA HIS A 176 -5.61 -21.48 -5.08
C HIS A 176 -5.06 -20.40 -4.14
N ARG A 177 -4.49 -20.81 -3.00
CA ARG A 177 -3.87 -19.87 -2.05
C ARG A 177 -2.73 -19.09 -2.73
N GLU A 178 -1.88 -19.79 -3.50
CA GLU A 178 -0.79 -19.13 -4.24
C GLU A 178 -1.34 -18.17 -5.30
N ALA A 179 -2.42 -18.55 -6.01
CA ALA A 179 -3.04 -17.67 -7.00
C ALA A 179 -3.61 -16.39 -6.33
N PHE A 180 -4.29 -16.54 -5.18
CA PHE A 180 -4.75 -15.36 -4.42
C PHE A 180 -3.57 -14.52 -3.93
N ARG A 181 -2.48 -15.14 -3.46
CA ARG A 181 -1.29 -14.40 -3.03
C ARG A 181 -0.69 -13.61 -4.20
N GLN A 182 -0.59 -14.23 -5.37
CA GLN A 182 -0.07 -13.56 -6.57
C GLN A 182 -0.98 -12.42 -7.02
N PHE A 183 -2.31 -12.63 -6.94
CA PHE A 183 -3.28 -11.55 -7.19
C PHE A 183 -3.01 -10.35 -6.28
N GLY A 184 -2.90 -10.57 -4.96
CA GLY A 184 -2.65 -9.48 -4.01
C GLY A 184 -1.33 -8.76 -4.26
N PHE A 185 -0.28 -9.52 -4.62
CA PHE A 185 1.03 -8.94 -4.93
C PHE A 185 0.94 -8.04 -6.18
N SER A 186 0.38 -8.57 -7.27
CA SER A 186 0.26 -7.81 -8.53
C SER A 186 -0.65 -6.59 -8.38
N LEU A 187 -1.72 -6.73 -7.58
CA LEU A 187 -2.61 -5.61 -7.22
C LEU A 187 -1.83 -4.49 -6.54
N GLY A 188 -0.94 -4.86 -5.60
CA GLY A 188 -0.11 -3.87 -4.89
C GLY A 188 0.87 -3.15 -5.82
N MET A 189 1.50 -3.90 -6.72
CA MET A 189 2.42 -3.33 -7.72
C MET A 189 1.69 -2.37 -8.66
N ALA A 190 0.53 -2.79 -9.19
CA ALA A 190 -0.30 -1.97 -10.08
C ALA A 190 -0.81 -0.71 -9.35
N PHE A 191 -1.26 -0.88 -8.11
CA PHE A 191 -1.76 0.23 -7.28
C PHE A 191 -0.69 1.31 -7.12
N GLN A 192 0.58 0.91 -6.86
CA GLN A 192 1.65 1.89 -6.70
C GLN A 192 1.96 2.61 -8.02
N ALA A 193 1.98 1.89 -9.15
CA ALA A 193 2.19 2.53 -10.45
C ALA A 193 1.08 3.55 -10.75
N GLN A 194 -0.18 3.22 -10.42
CA GLN A 194 -1.30 4.15 -10.56
C GLN A 194 -1.17 5.35 -9.62
N ASP A 195 -0.75 5.11 -8.37
CA ASP A 195 -0.54 6.19 -7.41
C ASP A 195 0.53 7.17 -7.90
N ASP A 196 1.61 6.65 -8.48
CA ASP A 196 2.69 7.47 -9.04
C ASP A 196 2.22 8.27 -10.28
N LEU A 197 1.32 7.69 -11.11
CA LEU A 197 0.69 8.45 -12.20
C LEU A 197 -0.12 9.62 -11.64
N LEU A 198 -0.95 9.32 -10.64
CA LEU A 198 -1.82 10.33 -10.02
C LEU A 198 -1.02 11.39 -9.24
N GLY A 199 0.18 11.04 -8.78
CA GLY A 199 1.09 11.96 -8.09
C GLY A 199 1.64 13.06 -9.00
N ILE A 200 1.57 12.87 -10.33
CA ILE A 200 2.03 13.88 -11.31
C ILE A 200 0.87 14.37 -12.19
N TRP A 201 0.04 13.47 -12.72
CA TRP A 201 -0.99 13.81 -13.71
C TRP A 201 -2.43 13.63 -13.22
N GLY A 202 -2.63 13.34 -11.93
CA GLY A 202 -3.97 13.11 -11.37
C GLY A 202 -4.77 14.39 -11.23
N ASN A 203 -6.09 14.27 -11.30
CA ASN A 203 -7.01 15.39 -11.05
C ASN A 203 -7.05 15.71 -9.56
N ALA A 204 -6.65 16.93 -9.20
CA ALA A 204 -6.57 17.37 -7.80
C ALA A 204 -7.94 17.28 -7.09
N ALA A 205 -9.05 17.50 -7.79
CA ALA A 205 -10.38 17.36 -7.22
C ALA A 205 -10.72 15.93 -6.83
N LEU A 206 -10.19 14.94 -7.56
CA LEU A 206 -10.43 13.52 -7.28
C LEU A 206 -9.45 12.94 -6.26
N THR A 207 -8.21 13.42 -6.26
CA THR A 207 -7.17 12.90 -5.36
C THR A 207 -7.10 13.62 -4.02
N GLY A 208 -7.62 14.85 -3.96
CA GLY A 208 -7.50 15.70 -2.77
C GLY A 208 -6.10 16.27 -2.57
N LYS A 209 -5.25 16.21 -3.58
CA LYS A 209 -3.85 16.69 -3.57
C LYS A 209 -3.57 17.47 -4.85
N SER A 210 -2.48 18.22 -4.84
CA SER A 210 -1.92 18.76 -6.09
C SER A 210 -1.49 17.59 -7.00
N ALA A 211 -1.87 17.63 -8.26
CA ALA A 211 -1.46 16.61 -9.24
C ALA A 211 0.07 16.55 -9.40
N GLU A 212 0.74 17.66 -9.19
CA GLU A 212 2.20 17.77 -9.34
C GLU A 212 2.96 17.60 -8.02
N SER A 213 2.31 17.03 -6.99
CA SER A 213 2.91 16.95 -5.66
C SER A 213 4.22 16.15 -5.62
N ASP A 214 4.33 15.06 -6.42
CA ASP A 214 5.55 14.25 -6.45
C ASP A 214 6.74 15.03 -7.03
N LEU A 215 6.51 15.86 -8.05
CA LEU A 215 7.58 16.69 -8.60
C LEU A 215 8.02 17.76 -7.59
N LEU A 216 7.07 18.38 -6.91
CA LEU A 216 7.39 19.42 -5.94
C LEU A 216 8.12 18.86 -4.71
N SER A 217 7.71 17.69 -4.25
CA SER A 217 8.34 17.05 -3.09
C SER A 217 9.71 16.42 -3.42
N GLY A 218 10.04 16.27 -4.70
CA GLY A 218 11.27 15.60 -5.13
C GLY A 218 11.20 14.07 -5.02
N LYS A 219 9.99 13.52 -4.98
CA LYS A 219 9.81 12.07 -4.85
C LYS A 219 10.29 11.35 -6.13
N LYS A 220 11.08 10.30 -5.94
CA LYS A 220 11.60 9.46 -7.04
C LYS A 220 10.58 8.39 -7.43
N SER A 221 9.41 8.85 -7.90
CA SER A 221 8.34 7.98 -8.39
C SER A 221 8.71 7.33 -9.73
N LEU A 222 7.96 6.33 -10.15
CA LEU A 222 8.28 5.55 -11.38
C LEU A 222 8.47 6.44 -12.62
N PRO A 223 7.58 7.40 -12.92
CA PRO A 223 7.80 8.25 -14.09
C PRO A 223 9.04 9.13 -13.97
N VAL A 224 9.35 9.64 -12.76
CA VAL A 224 10.57 10.43 -12.51
C VAL A 224 11.80 9.59 -12.81
N LEU A 225 11.87 8.37 -12.28
CA LEU A 225 13.01 7.48 -12.49
C LEU A 225 13.18 7.16 -13.97
N TYR A 226 12.09 6.88 -14.67
CA TYR A 226 12.15 6.64 -16.13
C TYR A 226 12.69 7.89 -16.84
N GLY A 227 12.16 9.07 -16.53
CA GLY A 227 12.62 10.33 -17.14
C GLY A 227 14.12 10.56 -16.92
N LEU A 228 14.64 10.19 -15.74
CA LEU A 228 16.07 10.32 -15.47
C LEU A 228 16.91 9.42 -16.39
N THR A 229 16.43 8.22 -16.72
CA THR A 229 17.16 7.32 -17.64
C THR A 229 17.24 7.87 -19.06
N GLN A 230 16.32 8.77 -19.46
CA GLN A 230 16.32 9.33 -20.81
C GLN A 230 17.41 10.37 -21.01
N ASN A 231 18.00 10.92 -19.94
CA ASN A 231 19.04 11.95 -20.00
C ASN A 231 18.62 13.18 -20.81
N GLY A 232 17.31 13.46 -20.85
CA GLY A 232 16.70 14.56 -21.61
C GLY A 232 16.68 15.88 -20.85
N ALA A 233 15.77 16.76 -21.26
CA ALA A 233 15.58 18.07 -20.64
C ALA A 233 15.07 17.92 -19.18
N PHE A 234 14.17 16.96 -18.98
CA PHE A 234 13.66 16.66 -17.64
C PHE A 234 14.81 16.29 -16.70
N ALA A 235 15.65 15.31 -17.08
CA ALA A 235 16.75 14.84 -16.24
C ALA A 235 17.73 15.98 -15.92
N LYS A 236 18.05 16.81 -16.93
CA LYS A 236 18.97 17.96 -16.76
C LYS A 236 18.42 18.97 -15.75
N ARG A 237 17.10 19.26 -15.78
CA ARG A 237 16.51 20.19 -14.82
C ARG A 237 16.43 19.57 -13.43
N TRP A 238 15.99 18.30 -13.35
CA TRP A 238 15.83 17.58 -12.07
C TRP A 238 17.12 17.58 -11.25
N THR A 239 18.26 17.33 -11.93
CA THR A 239 19.58 17.25 -11.26
C THR A 239 20.13 18.60 -10.77
N GLN A 240 19.49 19.72 -11.17
CA GLN A 240 19.91 21.05 -10.71
C GLN A 240 19.38 21.36 -9.29
N GLY A 241 18.53 20.50 -8.72
CA GLY A 241 18.03 20.67 -7.36
C GLY A 241 16.52 20.86 -7.29
N PRO A 242 16.01 21.28 -6.13
CA PRO A 242 14.57 21.33 -5.88
C PRO A 242 13.78 22.06 -6.96
N VAL A 243 12.61 21.55 -7.28
CA VAL A 243 11.70 22.11 -8.27
C VAL A 243 10.90 23.24 -7.62
N ASN A 244 10.77 24.37 -8.32
CA ASN A 244 9.95 25.48 -7.85
C ASN A 244 8.49 25.31 -8.29
N PRO A 245 7.52 25.79 -7.51
CA PRO A 245 6.10 25.62 -7.88
C PRO A 245 5.76 26.12 -9.30
N GLY A 246 6.39 27.19 -9.78
CA GLY A 246 6.14 27.74 -11.12
C GLY A 246 6.65 26.87 -12.27
N GLU A 247 7.49 25.86 -11.99
CA GLU A 247 8.09 25.00 -13.02
C GLU A 247 7.34 23.65 -13.17
N ILE A 248 6.46 23.33 -12.23
CA ILE A 248 5.85 21.97 -12.13
C ILE A 248 5.17 21.61 -13.46
N GLN A 249 4.32 22.50 -13.97
CA GLN A 249 3.54 22.21 -15.18
C GLN A 249 4.45 21.95 -16.38
N SER A 250 5.50 22.78 -16.55
CA SER A 250 6.41 22.60 -17.68
C SER A 250 7.24 21.32 -17.53
N LEU A 251 7.62 20.98 -16.30
CA LEU A 251 8.39 19.78 -16.02
C LEU A 251 7.54 18.52 -16.23
N ALA A 252 6.27 18.54 -15.83
CA ALA A 252 5.34 17.42 -16.09
C ALA A 252 5.15 17.23 -17.62
N THR A 253 5.02 18.33 -18.36
CA THR A 253 4.90 18.29 -19.82
C THR A 253 6.18 17.73 -20.47
N GLN A 254 7.37 18.13 -19.98
CA GLN A 254 8.63 17.58 -20.46
C GLN A 254 8.72 16.07 -20.19
N LEU A 255 8.39 15.66 -18.98
CA LEU A 255 8.43 14.26 -18.58
C LEU A 255 7.47 13.41 -19.42
N GLU A 256 6.29 13.95 -19.73
CA GLU A 256 5.32 13.31 -20.63
C GLU A 256 5.90 13.19 -22.03
N ALA A 257 6.46 14.29 -22.58
CA ALA A 257 7.06 14.30 -23.93
C ALA A 257 8.24 13.32 -24.03
N GLU A 258 8.97 13.10 -22.94
CA GLU A 258 10.09 12.16 -22.90
C GLU A 258 9.67 10.72 -22.58
N GLY A 259 8.35 10.46 -22.50
CA GLY A 259 7.78 9.12 -22.40
C GLY A 259 7.48 8.63 -21.00
N GLY A 260 7.67 9.45 -19.97
CA GLY A 260 7.44 9.06 -18.56
C GLY A 260 6.01 8.63 -18.29
N LEU A 261 5.04 9.36 -18.86
CA LEU A 261 3.62 9.02 -18.73
C LEU A 261 3.34 7.65 -19.40
N ALA A 262 3.73 7.51 -20.66
CA ALA A 262 3.46 6.29 -21.44
C ALA A 262 4.12 5.05 -20.80
N TYR A 263 5.36 5.19 -20.33
CA TYR A 263 6.08 4.10 -19.66
C TYR A 263 5.33 3.64 -18.40
N THR A 264 4.90 4.60 -17.57
CA THR A 264 4.24 4.29 -16.31
C THR A 264 2.85 3.68 -16.55
N GLN A 265 2.10 4.21 -17.53
CA GLN A 265 0.81 3.63 -17.93
C GLN A 265 0.98 2.18 -18.40
N ALA A 266 2.00 1.91 -19.23
CA ALA A 266 2.27 0.55 -19.69
C ALA A 266 2.64 -0.39 -18.53
N ALA A 267 3.42 0.09 -17.56
CA ALA A 267 3.78 -0.68 -16.38
C ALA A 267 2.53 -0.98 -15.54
N ALA A 268 1.69 0.04 -15.29
CA ALA A 268 0.45 -0.12 -14.52
C ALA A 268 -0.48 -1.13 -15.23
N SER A 269 -0.63 -1.03 -16.55
CA SER A 269 -1.45 -1.97 -17.33
C SER A 269 -0.94 -3.40 -17.21
N ARG A 270 0.37 -3.62 -17.41
CA ARG A 270 0.95 -4.98 -17.27
C ARG A 270 0.68 -5.58 -15.91
N MET A 271 0.88 -4.81 -14.83
CA MET A 271 0.65 -5.30 -13.46
C MET A 271 -0.84 -5.55 -13.21
N THR A 272 -1.72 -4.73 -13.79
CA THR A 272 -3.17 -4.93 -13.73
C THR A 272 -3.56 -6.24 -14.41
N ASP A 273 -3.03 -6.48 -15.62
CA ASP A 273 -3.31 -7.72 -16.37
C ASP A 273 -2.84 -8.94 -15.56
N GLN A 274 -1.67 -8.86 -14.92
CA GLN A 274 -1.16 -9.93 -14.06
C GLN A 274 -2.07 -10.15 -12.85
N ALA A 275 -2.59 -9.10 -12.24
CA ALA A 275 -3.51 -9.22 -11.12
C ALA A 275 -4.82 -9.90 -11.56
N ILE A 276 -5.39 -9.46 -12.69
CA ILE A 276 -6.64 -10.05 -13.23
C ILE A 276 -6.41 -11.52 -13.57
N GLN A 277 -5.29 -11.86 -14.21
CA GLN A 277 -4.98 -13.24 -14.55
C GLN A 277 -4.86 -14.11 -13.29
N ALA A 278 -4.10 -13.66 -12.29
CA ALA A 278 -3.94 -14.41 -11.03
C ALA A 278 -5.30 -14.59 -10.32
N LEU A 279 -6.14 -13.56 -10.33
CA LEU A 279 -7.48 -13.66 -9.74
C LEU A 279 -8.34 -14.70 -10.50
N ALA A 280 -8.26 -14.73 -11.83
CA ALA A 280 -8.97 -15.74 -12.62
C ALA A 280 -8.48 -17.16 -12.29
N GLU A 281 -7.15 -17.32 -12.11
CA GLU A 281 -6.56 -18.62 -11.71
C GLU A 281 -6.99 -19.04 -10.31
N ALA A 282 -7.24 -18.06 -9.42
CA ALA A 282 -7.74 -18.30 -8.07
C ALA A 282 -9.22 -18.75 -8.05
N GLN A 283 -9.94 -18.58 -9.17
CA GLN A 283 -11.34 -19.01 -9.35
C GLN A 283 -12.25 -18.50 -8.23
N PRO A 284 -12.34 -17.18 -8.02
CA PRO A 284 -13.15 -16.64 -6.93
C PRO A 284 -14.63 -16.97 -7.08
N LEU A 285 -15.29 -17.37 -5.99
CA LEU A 285 -16.66 -17.90 -5.99
C LEU A 285 -17.68 -16.83 -5.60
N GLY A 286 -18.90 -16.98 -6.10
CA GLY A 286 -20.08 -16.30 -5.62
C GLY A 286 -20.11 -14.79 -5.86
N GLU A 287 -21.01 -14.12 -5.14
CA GLU A 287 -21.15 -12.66 -5.17
C GLU A 287 -19.91 -11.99 -4.57
N GLU A 288 -19.25 -12.65 -3.61
CA GLU A 288 -18.03 -12.15 -2.96
C GLU A 288 -16.86 -12.17 -3.94
N GLY A 289 -16.80 -13.16 -4.83
CA GLY A 289 -15.82 -13.18 -5.92
C GLY A 289 -16.02 -12.00 -6.87
N GLN A 290 -17.29 -11.71 -7.23
CA GLN A 290 -17.61 -10.56 -8.06
C GLN A 290 -17.27 -9.25 -7.33
N ALA A 291 -17.53 -9.18 -6.02
CA ALA A 291 -17.18 -7.99 -5.22
C ALA A 291 -15.67 -7.79 -5.15
N LEU A 292 -14.88 -8.87 -5.06
CA LEU A 292 -13.41 -8.79 -5.06
C LEU A 292 -12.89 -8.27 -6.40
N ILE A 293 -13.46 -8.75 -7.52
CA ILE A 293 -13.13 -8.26 -8.86
C ILE A 293 -13.48 -6.76 -8.96
N ALA A 294 -14.69 -6.39 -8.55
CA ALA A 294 -15.12 -4.98 -8.60
C ALA A 294 -14.24 -4.07 -7.74
N LEU A 295 -13.82 -4.55 -6.57
CA LEU A 295 -12.90 -3.78 -5.71
C LEU A 295 -11.54 -3.60 -6.39
N ALA A 296 -11.02 -4.65 -7.02
CA ALA A 296 -9.75 -4.56 -7.76
C ALA A 296 -9.88 -3.55 -8.92
N ASP A 297 -10.96 -3.63 -9.69
CA ASP A 297 -11.22 -2.68 -10.78
C ASP A 297 -11.29 -1.24 -10.25
N GLN A 298 -11.97 -1.03 -9.13
CA GLN A 298 -12.08 0.30 -8.51
C GLN A 298 -10.71 0.82 -8.07
N LEU A 299 -9.87 -0.04 -7.48
CA LEU A 299 -8.54 0.35 -7.02
C LEU A 299 -7.59 0.67 -8.18
N LEU A 300 -7.71 -0.09 -9.27
CA LEU A 300 -6.84 0.03 -10.44
C LEU A 300 -7.41 0.97 -11.51
N GLY A 301 -8.72 1.19 -11.51
CA GLY A 301 -9.40 2.05 -12.47
C GLY A 301 -9.45 3.51 -12.10
N ARG A 302 -8.66 3.96 -11.11
CA ARG A 302 -8.58 5.38 -10.75
C ARG A 302 -8.01 6.16 -11.94
N GLN A 303 -8.92 6.75 -12.70
CA GLN A 303 -8.53 7.69 -13.75
C GLN A 303 -8.45 9.07 -13.12
N GLY A 304 -7.35 9.76 -13.37
CA GLY A 304 -7.13 11.14 -12.94
C GLY A 304 -8.06 12.12 -13.63
#